data_f39d0edc6719c0beb55ba1eebdc85a6f
#
_entry.id   f39d0edc6719c0beb55ba1eebdc85a6f
#
_cell.length_a   1.000
_cell.length_b   1.000
_cell.length_c   1.000
_cell.angle_alpha   90.00
_cell.angle_beta   90.00
_cell.angle_gamma   90.00
#
_symmetry.space_group_name_H-M   'P 1'
#
loop_
_entity.id
_entity.type
_entity.pdbx_description
1 polymer ?
#
loop_
_entity_poly.entity_id
_entity_poly.type
_entity_poly.pdbx_seq_one_letter_code
_entity_poly.pdbx_strand_id
1 'polypeptide(L)'
;MVPSVPSCPVRVALLSILIGTISGCETYTVEYRKRPEYYANWGGEVPDRVVREDGTVVLYNADPEEGDPGAPVGPRRSPWIEKEDGSIEIDARTPEEMLAVILQCLQSKRWDVMWDQVLAEQTRLAYDSQAEGRDAFKIEMERKRVNMARTLNRMIAGLGTHEVIMDSAGPNALRIRLWPQTVREAKLKIKEVILVEENFGIRLAAVK
;
A
#
# COMPACT_ATOMS: atom_id res chain seq x y z
N MET A 1 33.19 -90.22 -23.63
CA MET A 1 33.73 -88.89 -23.94
C MET A 1 32.59 -87.94 -24.13
N VAL A 2 32.35 -87.13 -23.14
CA VAL A 2 31.25 -86.15 -23.11
C VAL A 2 31.87 -84.80 -22.78
N PRO A 3 31.67 -83.80 -23.52
CA PRO A 3 31.95 -82.44 -23.03
C PRO A 3 30.69 -81.80 -22.49
N SER A 4 30.82 -81.24 -21.35
CA SER A 4 29.86 -80.47 -20.59
C SER A 4 29.66 -79.05 -21.19
N VAL A 5 28.42 -78.58 -21.14
CA VAL A 5 28.02 -77.22 -21.50
C VAL A 5 27.99 -76.38 -20.23
N PRO A 6 28.53 -75.16 -20.22
CA PRO A 6 28.36 -74.25 -19.10
C PRO A 6 27.08 -73.42 -19.29
N SER A 7 26.28 -73.36 -18.26
CA SER A 7 25.12 -72.52 -18.09
C SER A 7 25.56 -71.12 -17.80
N CYS A 8 24.96 -70.13 -18.49
CA CYS A 8 25.12 -68.70 -18.26
C CYS A 8 23.92 -68.15 -17.49
N PRO A 9 24.10 -67.64 -16.30
CA PRO A 9 23.05 -66.84 -15.63
C PRO A 9 23.46 -65.39 -15.48
N VAL A 10 23.26 -64.55 -16.53
CA VAL A 10 23.44 -63.12 -16.39
C VAL A 10 22.35 -62.42 -17.23
N ARG A 11 21.14 -62.37 -16.76
CA ARG A 11 20.09 -61.48 -17.34
C ARG A 11 18.94 -61.09 -16.40
N VAL A 12 19.16 -60.89 -15.11
CA VAL A 12 18.08 -60.48 -14.17
C VAL A 12 18.48 -59.31 -13.29
N ALA A 13 19.41 -58.48 -13.69
CA ALA A 13 19.86 -57.39 -12.81
C ALA A 13 19.76 -55.96 -13.41
N LEU A 14 18.83 -55.71 -14.35
CA LEU A 14 18.79 -54.41 -15.02
C LEU A 14 17.37 -53.82 -15.15
N LEU A 15 16.44 -54.21 -14.29
CA LEU A 15 15.05 -53.67 -14.34
C LEU A 15 14.57 -53.03 -13.04
N SER A 16 15.45 -52.57 -12.16
CA SER A 16 15.07 -52.06 -10.84
C SER A 16 15.53 -50.61 -10.54
N ILE A 17 15.96 -49.83 -11.53
CA ILE A 17 16.42 -48.45 -11.30
C ILE A 17 15.72 -47.51 -12.29
N LEU A 18 14.40 -47.48 -12.30
CA LEU A 18 13.64 -46.46 -13.00
C LEU A 18 12.35 -46.04 -12.24
N ILE A 19 12.41 -46.10 -10.90
CA ILE A 19 11.40 -45.51 -10.03
C ILE A 19 12.12 -44.45 -9.20
N GLY A 20 12.50 -43.38 -9.85
CA GLY A 20 13.20 -42.31 -9.21
C GLY A 20 12.67 -40.95 -9.70
N THR A 21 12.03 -40.23 -8.80
CA THR A 21 11.80 -38.79 -8.88
C THR A 21 10.78 -38.30 -9.90
N ILE A 22 9.53 -38.63 -9.70
CA ILE A 22 8.48 -37.65 -9.99
C ILE A 22 8.53 -36.65 -8.82
N SER A 23 9.42 -35.68 -8.88
CA SER A 23 9.31 -34.46 -8.08
C SER A 23 8.04 -33.79 -8.54
N GLY A 24 6.91 -34.09 -7.91
CA GLY A 24 5.67 -33.39 -8.10
C GLY A 24 5.93 -31.94 -7.74
N CYS A 25 5.85 -31.04 -8.71
CA CYS A 25 5.61 -29.64 -8.40
C CYS A 25 4.28 -29.61 -7.66
N GLU A 26 4.32 -29.50 -6.34
CA GLU A 26 3.12 -29.21 -5.56
C GLU A 26 2.61 -27.86 -6.02
N THR A 27 1.53 -27.87 -6.79
CA THR A 27 0.81 -26.66 -7.15
C THR A 27 0.13 -26.15 -5.87
N TYR A 28 0.61 -25.04 -5.35
CA TYR A 28 -0.04 -24.36 -4.24
C TYR A 28 -0.81 -23.12 -4.75
N THR A 29 -1.91 -22.83 -4.10
CA THR A 29 -2.75 -21.68 -4.42
C THR A 29 -2.30 -20.51 -3.56
N VAL A 30 -2.08 -19.34 -4.18
CA VAL A 30 -1.76 -18.10 -3.47
C VAL A 30 -2.97 -17.18 -3.52
N GLU A 31 -3.42 -16.76 -2.35
CA GLU A 31 -4.52 -15.81 -2.19
C GLU A 31 -3.97 -14.48 -1.68
N TYR A 32 -4.09 -13.42 -2.47
CA TYR A 32 -3.69 -12.07 -2.08
C TYR A 32 -4.86 -11.38 -1.38
N ARG A 33 -4.63 -10.87 -0.17
CA ARG A 33 -5.64 -10.14 0.60
C ARG A 33 -5.10 -8.81 1.11
N LYS A 34 -5.91 -7.77 1.03
CA LYS A 34 -5.63 -6.52 1.71
C LYS A 34 -5.99 -6.67 3.20
N ARG A 35 -5.03 -6.39 4.07
CA ARG A 35 -5.30 -6.40 5.52
C ARG A 35 -6.03 -5.12 5.89
N PRO A 36 -7.15 -5.20 6.63
CA PRO A 36 -7.79 -4.01 7.18
C PRO A 36 -6.83 -3.24 8.09
N GLU A 37 -6.82 -1.91 7.96
CA GLU A 37 -5.85 -1.02 8.63
C GLU A 37 -5.90 -1.06 10.16
N TYR A 38 -7.04 -1.46 10.75
CA TYR A 38 -7.14 -1.57 12.21
C TYR A 38 -6.18 -2.60 12.82
N TYR A 39 -5.68 -3.57 12.04
CA TYR A 39 -4.67 -4.51 12.49
C TYR A 39 -3.29 -3.87 12.74
N ALA A 40 -2.98 -2.74 12.11
CA ALA A 40 -1.74 -2.03 12.33
C ALA A 40 -1.65 -1.43 13.76
N ASN A 41 -2.81 -1.22 14.40
CA ASN A 41 -2.90 -0.67 15.75
C ASN A 41 -2.99 -1.73 16.86
N TRP A 42 -3.05 -3.00 16.49
CA TRP A 42 -3.12 -4.12 17.43
C TRP A 42 -1.72 -4.58 17.83
N GLY A 43 -0.94 -3.85 18.51
CA GLY A 43 0.33 -4.09 19.20
C GLY A 43 1.03 -5.47 19.17
N GLY A 44 0.71 -6.34 18.20
CA GLY A 44 1.28 -7.65 17.97
C GLY A 44 1.77 -7.76 16.52
N GLU A 45 2.91 -8.43 16.32
CA GLU A 45 3.37 -8.82 14.99
C GLU A 45 2.37 -9.83 14.38
N VAL A 46 1.54 -9.35 13.48
CA VAL A 46 0.65 -10.21 12.70
C VAL A 46 1.40 -10.59 11.41
N PRO A 47 1.66 -11.87 11.16
CA PRO A 47 2.46 -12.29 10.01
C PRO A 47 1.78 -11.88 8.69
N ASP A 48 2.57 -11.36 7.76
CA ASP A 48 2.07 -10.98 6.41
C ASP A 48 1.85 -12.21 5.51
N ARG A 49 2.32 -13.39 5.94
CA ARG A 49 2.12 -14.68 5.27
C ARG A 49 1.51 -15.69 6.23
N VAL A 50 0.43 -16.32 5.82
CA VAL A 50 -0.23 -17.40 6.56
C VAL A 50 -0.46 -18.57 5.62
N VAL A 51 -0.08 -19.76 6.04
CA VAL A 51 -0.39 -20.99 5.33
C VAL A 51 -1.59 -21.65 6.02
N ARG A 52 -2.67 -21.86 5.30
CA ARG A 52 -3.86 -22.55 5.79
C ARG A 52 -3.64 -24.05 5.82
N GLU A 53 -4.51 -24.78 6.52
CA GLU A 53 -4.48 -26.24 6.61
C GLU A 53 -4.69 -26.93 5.25
N ASP A 54 -5.33 -26.26 4.29
CA ASP A 54 -5.55 -26.73 2.92
C ASP A 54 -4.34 -26.50 1.98
N GLY A 55 -3.23 -25.96 2.51
CA GLY A 55 -2.04 -25.63 1.75
C GLY A 55 -2.10 -24.28 1.02
N THR A 56 -3.22 -23.54 1.10
CA THR A 56 -3.35 -22.21 0.52
C THR A 56 -2.46 -21.21 1.25
N VAL A 57 -1.59 -20.52 0.52
CA VAL A 57 -0.76 -19.45 1.06
C VAL A 57 -1.54 -18.12 0.96
N VAL A 58 -1.85 -17.51 2.08
CA VAL A 58 -2.48 -16.19 2.12
C VAL A 58 -1.40 -15.14 2.36
N LEU A 59 -1.27 -14.21 1.41
CA LEU A 59 -0.37 -13.07 1.51
C LEU A 59 -1.21 -11.81 1.76
N TYR A 60 -0.85 -11.07 2.81
CA TYR A 60 -1.50 -9.82 3.16
C TYR A 60 -0.68 -8.63 2.69
N ASN A 61 -1.31 -7.73 1.93
CA ASN A 61 -0.71 -6.50 1.39
C ASN A 61 0.53 -6.72 0.50
N ALA A 62 0.71 -7.91 -0.06
CA ALA A 62 1.69 -8.17 -1.10
C ALA A 62 1.12 -7.75 -2.45
N ASP A 63 1.98 -7.16 -3.30
CA ASP A 63 1.64 -6.89 -4.68
C ASP A 63 1.78 -8.19 -5.50
N PRO A 64 0.77 -8.62 -6.25
CA PRO A 64 0.84 -9.82 -7.10
C PRO A 64 1.97 -9.77 -8.13
N GLU A 65 2.43 -8.57 -8.51
CA GLU A 65 3.49 -8.38 -9.49
C GLU A 65 4.90 -8.41 -8.89
N GLU A 66 5.04 -8.35 -7.58
CA GLU A 66 6.35 -8.19 -6.91
C GLU A 66 6.99 -9.49 -6.42
N GLY A 67 6.45 -10.68 -6.69
CA GLY A 67 7.22 -11.75 -6.13
C GLY A 67 6.85 -13.19 -6.37
N ASP A 68 7.88 -13.99 -6.42
CA ASP A 68 7.85 -15.39 -6.14
C ASP A 68 7.05 -15.64 -4.85
N PRO A 69 5.95 -16.43 -4.89
CA PRO A 69 5.15 -16.77 -3.71
C PRO A 69 5.95 -17.40 -2.55
N GLY A 70 7.18 -17.85 -2.82
CA GLY A 70 8.12 -18.36 -1.82
C GLY A 70 9.11 -17.34 -1.28
N ALA A 71 9.21 -16.14 -1.88
CA ALA A 71 10.12 -15.13 -1.39
C ALA A 71 9.61 -14.53 -0.06
N PRO A 72 10.50 -14.20 0.88
CA PRO A 72 10.11 -13.42 2.04
C PRO A 72 9.50 -12.09 1.55
N VAL A 73 8.31 -11.78 2.05
CA VAL A 73 7.67 -10.49 1.76
C VAL A 73 8.66 -9.40 2.17
N GLY A 74 9.18 -8.69 1.18
CA GLY A 74 10.09 -7.57 1.42
C GLY A 74 9.43 -6.51 2.32
N PRO A 75 10.19 -5.60 2.89
CA PRO A 75 9.65 -4.53 3.70
C PRO A 75 8.57 -3.79 2.89
N ARG A 76 7.42 -3.56 3.54
CA ARG A 76 6.32 -2.83 2.89
C ARG A 76 6.87 -1.55 2.31
N ARG A 77 6.56 -1.31 1.05
CA ARG A 77 6.87 -0.04 0.42
C ARG A 77 6.20 1.07 1.23
N SER A 78 7.02 1.97 1.76
CA SER A 78 6.52 3.16 2.42
C SER A 78 6.36 4.28 1.40
N PRO A 79 5.22 4.97 1.33
CA PRO A 79 5.08 6.15 0.49
C PRO A 79 5.92 7.32 0.99
N TRP A 80 6.49 7.22 2.18
CA TRP A 80 7.37 8.17 2.83
C TRP A 80 8.76 7.57 2.95
N ILE A 81 9.70 8.05 2.12
CA ILE A 81 11.06 7.55 2.04
C ILE A 81 12.00 8.61 2.60
N GLU A 82 12.63 8.30 3.72
CA GLU A 82 13.66 9.15 4.31
C GLU A 82 15.02 8.69 3.79
N LYS A 83 15.74 9.59 3.10
CA LYS A 83 17.05 9.33 2.55
C LYS A 83 18.16 9.55 3.60
N GLU A 84 19.34 9.02 3.34
CA GLU A 84 20.50 9.14 4.23
C GLU A 84 20.93 10.60 4.47
N ASP A 85 20.63 11.49 3.54
CA ASP A 85 20.89 12.94 3.65
C ASP A 85 19.82 13.69 4.48
N GLY A 86 18.83 12.99 5.02
CA GLY A 86 17.69 13.55 5.75
C GLY A 86 16.61 14.17 4.86
N SER A 87 16.75 14.10 3.55
CA SER A 87 15.70 14.51 2.62
C SER A 87 14.58 13.47 2.61
N ILE A 88 13.35 13.92 2.36
CA ILE A 88 12.18 13.05 2.28
C ILE A 88 11.71 13.01 0.83
N GLU A 89 11.46 11.82 0.33
CA GLU A 89 10.82 11.59 -0.97
C GLU A 89 9.46 10.96 -0.76
N ILE A 90 8.44 11.50 -1.47
CA ILE A 90 7.07 10.99 -1.41
C ILE A 90 6.76 10.25 -2.71
N ASP A 91 6.46 8.95 -2.56
CA ASP A 91 6.03 8.08 -3.66
C ASP A 91 4.67 7.44 -3.33
N ALA A 92 3.64 8.26 -3.23
CA ALA A 92 2.26 7.81 -3.01
C ALA A 92 1.58 7.51 -4.35
N ARG A 93 1.16 6.26 -4.53
CA ARG A 93 0.51 5.76 -5.75
C ARG A 93 -0.98 5.51 -5.57
N THR A 94 -1.43 5.43 -4.33
CA THR A 94 -2.84 5.22 -4.00
C THR A 94 -3.40 6.40 -3.21
N PRO A 95 -4.72 6.67 -3.31
CA PRO A 95 -5.36 7.71 -2.51
C PRO A 95 -5.16 7.51 -0.99
N GLU A 96 -5.14 6.27 -0.54
CA GLU A 96 -4.94 5.90 0.87
C GLU A 96 -3.54 6.29 1.33
N GLU A 97 -2.51 5.96 0.53
CA GLU A 97 -1.13 6.36 0.81
C GLU A 97 -0.98 7.87 0.85
N MET A 98 -1.61 8.60 -0.07
CA MET A 98 -1.57 10.07 -0.07
C MET A 98 -2.26 10.66 1.17
N LEU A 99 -3.42 10.13 1.60
CA LEU A 99 -4.06 10.58 2.84
C LEU A 99 -3.16 10.34 4.06
N ALA A 100 -2.47 9.20 4.11
CA ALA A 100 -1.52 8.88 5.19
C ALA A 100 -0.31 9.83 5.18
N VAL A 101 0.25 10.14 4.01
CA VAL A 101 1.35 11.10 3.84
C VAL A 101 0.93 12.50 4.28
N ILE A 102 -0.26 12.97 3.88
CA ILE A 102 -0.79 14.27 4.32
C ILE A 102 -0.92 14.29 5.85
N LEU A 103 -1.47 13.23 6.44
CA LEU A 103 -1.60 13.12 7.89
C LEU A 103 -0.24 13.16 8.59
N GLN A 104 0.76 12.47 8.07
CA GLN A 104 2.12 12.47 8.58
C GLN A 104 2.76 13.86 8.49
N CYS A 105 2.60 14.59 7.38
CA CYS A 105 3.03 15.98 7.24
C CYS A 105 2.39 16.89 8.32
N LEU A 106 1.09 16.72 8.57
CA LEU A 106 0.37 17.49 9.60
C LEU A 106 0.86 17.18 11.02
N GLN A 107 1.16 15.92 11.31
CA GLN A 107 1.64 15.49 12.63
C GLN A 107 3.06 15.98 12.91
N SER A 108 3.94 15.80 11.93
CA SER A 108 5.36 16.19 12.02
C SER A 108 5.62 17.67 11.69
N LYS A 109 4.58 18.41 11.25
CA LYS A 109 4.67 19.83 10.81
C LYS A 109 5.68 20.05 9.67
N ARG A 110 5.84 19.05 8.81
CA ARG A 110 6.72 19.14 7.65
C ARG A 110 6.04 19.87 6.50
N TRP A 111 5.87 21.19 6.69
CA TRP A 111 5.24 22.08 5.70
C TRP A 111 6.06 22.24 4.44
N ASP A 112 7.38 22.09 4.56
CA ASP A 112 8.35 22.01 3.46
C ASP A 112 8.02 20.86 2.52
N VAL A 113 7.93 19.63 3.05
CA VAL A 113 7.59 18.43 2.30
C VAL A 113 6.18 18.53 1.71
N MET A 114 5.24 19.03 2.50
CA MET A 114 3.85 19.19 2.05
C MET A 114 3.75 20.16 0.87
N TRP A 115 4.48 21.27 0.90
CA TRP A 115 4.54 22.23 -0.18
C TRP A 115 5.21 21.69 -1.43
N ASP A 116 6.39 21.11 -1.28
CA ASP A 116 7.24 20.73 -2.42
C ASP A 116 6.79 19.43 -3.09
N GLN A 117 6.23 18.46 -2.32
CA GLN A 117 5.97 17.12 -2.83
C GLN A 117 4.53 16.62 -2.71
N VAL A 118 3.70 17.24 -1.86
CA VAL A 118 2.33 16.78 -1.64
C VAL A 118 1.32 17.65 -2.39
N LEU A 119 1.53 18.97 -2.45
CA LEU A 119 0.61 19.86 -3.14
C LEU A 119 0.67 19.70 -4.66
N ALA A 120 -0.50 19.77 -5.29
CA ALA A 120 -0.64 19.89 -6.74
C ALA A 120 -0.06 21.21 -7.24
N GLU A 121 0.50 21.19 -8.46
CA GLU A 121 1.13 22.37 -9.06
C GLU A 121 0.19 23.56 -9.16
N GLN A 122 -1.04 23.33 -9.60
CA GLN A 122 -2.04 24.41 -9.69
C GLN A 122 -2.35 25.03 -8.32
N THR A 123 -2.34 24.24 -7.27
CA THR A 123 -2.57 24.73 -5.90
C THR A 123 -1.40 25.58 -5.43
N ARG A 124 -0.16 25.17 -5.72
CA ARG A 124 1.04 25.96 -5.43
C ARG A 124 1.02 27.31 -6.16
N LEU A 125 0.72 27.29 -7.46
CA LEU A 125 0.61 28.49 -8.28
C LEU A 125 -0.48 29.46 -7.74
N ALA A 126 -1.60 28.92 -7.24
CA ALA A 126 -2.65 29.73 -6.64
C ALA A 126 -2.19 30.42 -5.35
N TYR A 127 -1.36 29.78 -4.53
CA TYR A 127 -0.74 30.45 -3.38
C TYR A 127 0.35 31.42 -3.80
N ASP A 128 1.23 31.06 -4.75
CA ASP A 128 2.31 31.93 -5.23
C ASP A 128 1.79 33.23 -5.88
N SER A 129 0.56 33.21 -6.38
CA SER A 129 -0.10 34.44 -6.87
C SER A 129 -0.50 35.43 -5.74
N GLN A 130 -0.43 34.98 -4.47
CA GLN A 130 -0.66 35.83 -3.30
C GLN A 130 0.65 36.38 -2.79
N ALA A 131 0.61 37.54 -2.13
CA ALA A 131 1.78 38.27 -1.70
C ALA A 131 2.73 37.50 -0.75
N GLU A 132 2.23 36.48 -0.05
CA GLU A 132 3.00 35.72 0.93
C GLU A 132 3.16 34.23 0.54
N GLY A 133 2.61 33.78 -0.59
CA GLY A 133 2.83 32.45 -1.20
C GLY A 133 2.95 31.29 -0.20
N ARG A 134 4.17 30.77 -0.08
CA ARG A 134 4.49 29.65 0.81
C ARG A 134 4.22 29.90 2.29
N ASP A 135 4.43 31.13 2.77
CA ASP A 135 4.18 31.49 4.18
C ASP A 135 2.67 31.58 4.47
N ALA A 136 1.88 32.09 3.54
CA ALA A 136 0.41 32.07 3.64
C ALA A 136 -0.11 30.63 3.74
N PHE A 137 0.41 29.71 2.91
CA PHE A 137 0.11 28.30 2.99
C PHE A 137 0.43 27.70 4.38
N LYS A 138 1.64 27.95 4.88
CA LYS A 138 2.07 27.45 6.20
C LYS A 138 1.15 27.92 7.33
N ILE A 139 0.81 29.22 7.33
CA ILE A 139 -0.09 29.80 8.34
C ILE A 139 -1.48 29.16 8.24
N GLU A 140 -1.98 28.95 7.03
CA GLU A 140 -3.28 28.31 6.82
C GLU A 140 -3.28 26.86 7.28
N MET A 141 -2.25 26.10 6.94
CA MET A 141 -2.12 24.69 7.35
C MET A 141 -2.01 24.56 8.87
N GLU A 142 -1.21 25.38 9.53
CA GLU A 142 -1.11 25.37 11.00
C GLU A 142 -2.47 25.67 11.64
N ARG A 143 -3.21 26.63 11.12
CA ARG A 143 -4.56 26.97 11.60
C ARG A 143 -5.57 25.84 11.42
N LYS A 144 -5.49 25.11 10.30
CA LYS A 144 -6.41 24.01 9.97
C LYS A 144 -5.95 22.66 10.49
N ARG A 145 -4.72 22.54 10.94
CA ARG A 145 -4.02 21.27 11.25
C ARG A 145 -4.85 20.26 12.02
N VAL A 146 -5.40 20.68 13.16
CA VAL A 146 -6.16 19.78 14.05
C VAL A 146 -7.44 19.27 13.38
N ASN A 147 -8.15 20.14 12.66
CA ASN A 147 -9.37 19.76 11.98
C ASN A 147 -9.08 18.85 10.78
N MET A 148 -8.00 19.12 10.04
CA MET A 148 -7.55 18.25 8.94
C MET A 148 -7.15 16.87 9.45
N ALA A 149 -6.30 16.82 10.49
CA ALA A 149 -5.86 15.53 11.06
C ALA A 149 -7.04 14.68 11.56
N ARG A 150 -8.04 15.30 12.21
CA ARG A 150 -9.26 14.58 12.64
C ARG A 150 -10.04 14.03 11.46
N THR A 151 -10.20 14.82 10.41
CA THR A 151 -10.94 14.38 9.22
C THR A 151 -10.19 13.29 8.47
N LEU A 152 -8.88 13.43 8.26
CA LEU A 152 -8.05 12.44 7.59
C LEU A 152 -8.03 11.11 8.34
N ASN A 153 -7.86 11.13 9.67
CA ASN A 153 -7.95 9.92 10.48
C ASN A 153 -9.31 9.21 10.29
N ARG A 154 -10.40 9.98 10.23
CA ARG A 154 -11.73 9.40 10.00
C ARG A 154 -11.89 8.87 8.58
N MET A 155 -11.32 9.57 7.58
CA MET A 155 -11.31 9.09 6.19
C MET A 155 -10.53 7.80 6.05
N ILE A 156 -9.31 7.74 6.58
CA ILE A 156 -8.45 6.54 6.52
C ILE A 156 -9.16 5.35 7.18
N ALA A 157 -9.70 5.53 8.37
CA ALA A 157 -10.48 4.48 9.04
C ALA A 157 -11.75 4.10 8.25
N GLY A 158 -12.38 5.08 7.61
CA GLY A 158 -13.62 4.92 6.85
C GLY A 158 -13.46 4.23 5.49
N LEU A 159 -12.26 4.20 4.92
CA LEU A 159 -11.99 3.53 3.64
C LEU A 159 -12.32 2.03 3.69
N GLY A 160 -12.00 1.38 4.80
CA GLY A 160 -12.30 -0.05 5.00
C GLY A 160 -13.74 -0.35 5.43
N THR A 161 -14.51 0.65 5.86
CA THR A 161 -15.87 0.48 6.44
C THR A 161 -16.98 1.08 5.57
N HIS A 162 -16.66 1.50 4.36
CA HIS A 162 -17.59 2.18 3.43
C HIS A 162 -18.19 3.50 3.96
N GLU A 163 -17.58 4.13 4.95
CA GLU A 163 -17.99 5.47 5.42
C GLU A 163 -17.46 6.60 4.55
N VAL A 164 -16.61 6.28 3.61
CA VAL A 164 -16.01 7.20 2.65
C VAL A 164 -16.62 7.00 1.27
N ILE A 165 -16.92 8.10 0.62
CA ILE A 165 -17.35 8.16 -0.77
C ILE A 165 -16.19 8.67 -1.60
N MET A 166 -15.81 7.93 -2.62
CA MET A 166 -14.83 8.35 -3.62
C MET A 166 -15.54 8.53 -4.95
N ASP A 167 -15.49 9.73 -5.50
CA ASP A 167 -16.07 10.08 -6.80
C ASP A 167 -15.15 10.99 -7.61
N SER A 168 -15.40 11.09 -8.91
CA SER A 168 -14.62 11.97 -9.78
C SER A 168 -14.91 13.43 -9.47
N ALA A 169 -13.85 14.25 -9.35
CA ALA A 169 -13.93 15.70 -9.19
C ALA A 169 -13.60 16.45 -10.50
N GLY A 170 -13.30 15.70 -11.57
CA GLY A 170 -12.88 16.24 -12.86
C GLY A 170 -11.90 15.31 -13.56
N PRO A 171 -11.34 15.71 -14.70
CA PRO A 171 -10.29 14.95 -15.36
C PRO A 171 -9.10 14.73 -14.40
N ASN A 172 -8.66 13.48 -14.22
CA ASN A 172 -7.56 13.08 -13.35
C ASN A 172 -7.69 13.55 -11.88
N ALA A 173 -8.91 13.88 -11.44
CA ALA A 173 -9.16 14.35 -10.08
C ALA A 173 -10.15 13.43 -9.35
N LEU A 174 -9.78 13.04 -8.14
CA LEU A 174 -10.55 12.20 -7.25
C LEU A 174 -10.98 13.03 -6.03
N ARG A 175 -12.26 12.99 -5.72
CA ARG A 175 -12.80 13.57 -4.51
C ARG A 175 -13.08 12.47 -3.49
N ILE A 176 -12.54 12.65 -2.30
CA ILE A 176 -12.74 11.77 -1.15
C ILE A 176 -13.53 12.56 -0.12
N ARG A 177 -14.67 12.03 0.28
CA ARG A 177 -15.55 12.66 1.26
C ARG A 177 -16.17 11.66 2.21
N LEU A 178 -16.42 12.11 3.41
CA LEU A 178 -17.16 11.32 4.40
C LEU A 178 -18.67 11.45 4.15
N TRP A 179 -19.39 10.41 4.53
CA TRP A 179 -20.86 10.49 4.54
C TRP A 179 -21.33 11.70 5.37
N PRO A 180 -22.38 12.44 4.92
CA PRO A 180 -22.87 13.60 5.63
C PRO A 180 -23.30 13.33 7.07
N GLN A 181 -23.76 12.11 7.36
CA GLN A 181 -24.11 11.70 8.70
C GLN A 181 -22.85 11.62 9.59
N THR A 182 -21.79 10.94 9.14
CA THR A 182 -20.50 10.85 9.83
C THR A 182 -19.91 12.23 10.12
N VAL A 183 -20.00 13.15 9.13
CA VAL A 183 -19.51 14.53 9.31
C VAL A 183 -20.26 15.26 10.43
N ARG A 184 -21.60 15.10 10.49
CA ARG A 184 -22.43 15.72 11.53
C ARG A 184 -22.16 15.14 12.91
N GLU A 185 -22.14 13.81 13.03
CA GLU A 185 -21.94 13.09 14.30
C GLU A 185 -20.56 13.41 14.90
N ALA A 186 -19.51 13.39 14.07
CA ALA A 186 -18.15 13.70 14.49
C ALA A 186 -17.85 15.20 14.56
N LYS A 187 -18.81 16.08 14.20
CA LYS A 187 -18.66 17.54 14.17
C LYS A 187 -17.42 18.01 13.40
N LEU A 188 -17.18 17.40 12.23
CA LEU A 188 -16.03 17.71 11.41
C LEU A 188 -16.27 19.00 10.63
N LYS A 189 -15.26 19.87 10.59
CA LYS A 189 -15.30 21.13 9.85
C LYS A 189 -14.90 20.97 8.39
N ILE A 190 -14.01 20.01 8.13
CA ILE A 190 -13.54 19.65 6.80
C ILE A 190 -14.33 18.42 6.38
N LYS A 191 -14.79 18.38 5.14
CA LYS A 191 -15.73 17.38 4.64
C LYS A 191 -15.17 16.57 3.49
N GLU A 192 -14.26 17.17 2.72
CA GLU A 192 -13.73 16.55 1.51
C GLU A 192 -12.26 16.88 1.27
N VAL A 193 -11.58 15.96 0.62
CA VAL A 193 -10.23 16.10 0.11
C VAL A 193 -10.28 15.82 -1.38
N ILE A 194 -9.64 16.66 -2.18
CA ILE A 194 -9.50 16.48 -3.62
C ILE A 194 -8.04 16.17 -3.91
N LEU A 195 -7.83 15.02 -4.53
CA LEU A 195 -6.55 14.56 -5.03
C LEU A 195 -6.54 14.65 -6.54
N VAL A 196 -5.39 14.86 -7.14
CA VAL A 196 -5.19 14.91 -8.59
C VAL A 196 -3.97 14.07 -8.96
N GLU A 197 -4.03 13.44 -10.11
CA GLU A 197 -2.90 12.72 -10.66
C GLU A 197 -2.05 13.68 -11.50
N GLU A 198 -0.78 13.84 -11.09
CA GLU A 198 0.23 14.66 -11.76
C GLU A 198 1.56 13.91 -11.82
N ASN A 199 2.22 13.90 -12.98
CA ASN A 199 3.57 13.35 -13.13
C ASN A 199 3.74 11.94 -12.55
N PHE A 200 2.80 11.03 -12.85
CA PHE A 200 2.77 9.65 -12.37
C PHE A 200 2.64 9.48 -10.85
N GLY A 201 2.21 10.51 -10.13
CA GLY A 201 1.96 10.47 -8.69
C GLY A 201 0.66 11.17 -8.33
N ILE A 202 0.16 10.89 -7.13
CA ILE A 202 -1.03 11.53 -6.60
C ILE A 202 -0.60 12.78 -5.81
N ARG A 203 -1.34 13.89 -5.98
CA ARG A 203 -1.09 15.16 -5.31
C ARG A 203 -2.37 15.71 -4.67
N LEU A 204 -2.21 16.52 -3.64
CA LEU A 204 -3.30 17.21 -2.96
C LEU A 204 -3.68 18.48 -3.72
N ALA A 205 -4.89 18.54 -4.25
CA ALA A 205 -5.41 19.72 -4.92
C ALA A 205 -6.18 20.65 -3.98
N ALA A 206 -7.03 20.12 -3.10
CA ALA A 206 -7.82 20.94 -2.19
C ALA A 206 -8.30 20.19 -0.95
N VAL A 207 -8.60 20.95 0.11
CA VAL A 207 -9.25 20.48 1.34
C VAL A 207 -10.41 21.45 1.64
N LYS A 208 -11.65 20.93 1.72
CA LYS A 208 -12.88 21.73 1.89
C LYS A 208 -13.75 21.25 3.03
#